data_d5620cab278a52c441481012abffa9c8
#
_entry.id   d5620cab278a52c441481012abffa9c8
#
_cell.length_a   1.000
_cell.length_b   1.000
_cell.length_c   1.000
_cell.angle_alpha   90.00
_cell.angle_beta   90.00
_cell.angle_gamma   90.00
#
_symmetry.space_group_name_H-M   'P 1'
#
loop_
_entity.id
_entity.type
_entity.pdbx_description
1 polymer ?
#
loop_
_entity_poly.entity_id
_entity_poly.type
_entity_poly.pdbx_seq_one_letter_code
_entity_poly.pdbx_strand_id
1 'polypeptide(L)'
;MRGILVFVLNTVLMSFAAEAAAQPAQQFSGNEGFFSRLLVEKPSTGLARMAFQAEDSAAKTGHKSPKLGLLLSAAVPGAGEFYAHSWIRSALFFGVEVGAWVSYAVHQKKGKDWEKRYKAWADEHWSKERWLQWWNSLSPEDQDVYAHHELPDKKTQQYYEMIGKYQKFNAGWDDVNWIPGLVETDTSRASLFYMDMRANSNSELKMAELATAVALFNHVLSALDAVWSVHRFNRTVKPKVRVKYVNINNRAVLAANLQLNF
;
A
#
# COMPACT_ATOMS: atom_id res chain seq x y z
N MET A 1 -2.80 -13.35 -28.95
CA MET A 1 -2.21 -13.23 -27.61
C MET A 1 -2.18 -11.78 -27.06
N ARG A 2 -2.26 -10.73 -27.89
CA ARG A 2 -2.24 -9.32 -27.46
C ARG A 2 -3.52 -8.88 -26.68
N GLY A 3 -4.71 -9.41 -26.99
CA GLY A 3 -5.97 -9.04 -26.36
C GLY A 3 -6.16 -9.60 -24.94
N ILE A 4 -5.56 -10.75 -24.65
CA ILE A 4 -5.70 -11.43 -23.34
C ILE A 4 -4.86 -10.70 -22.27
N LEU A 5 -3.69 -10.17 -22.62
CA LEU A 5 -2.82 -9.47 -21.69
C LEU A 5 -3.44 -8.12 -21.22
N VAL A 6 -4.11 -7.39 -22.12
CA VAL A 6 -4.81 -6.14 -21.80
C VAL A 6 -6.04 -6.41 -20.95
N PHE A 7 -6.76 -7.53 -21.20
CA PHE A 7 -7.95 -7.89 -20.43
C PHE A 7 -7.58 -8.33 -19.00
N VAL A 8 -6.54 -9.13 -18.83
CA VAL A 8 -6.05 -9.56 -17.51
C VAL A 8 -5.52 -8.37 -16.70
N LEU A 9 -4.80 -7.44 -17.33
CA LEU A 9 -4.29 -6.23 -16.68
C LEU A 9 -5.42 -5.32 -16.20
N ASN A 10 -6.49 -5.13 -16.99
CA ASN A 10 -7.67 -4.36 -16.61
C ASN A 10 -8.48 -5.06 -15.50
N THR A 11 -8.61 -6.38 -15.52
CA THR A 11 -9.37 -7.12 -14.51
C THR A 11 -8.67 -7.10 -13.16
N VAL A 12 -7.35 -7.22 -13.12
CA VAL A 12 -6.56 -7.14 -11.89
C VAL A 12 -6.57 -5.72 -11.31
N LEU A 13 -6.42 -4.67 -12.14
CA LEU A 13 -6.51 -3.27 -11.70
C LEU A 13 -7.90 -2.89 -11.18
N MET A 14 -8.98 -3.39 -11.80
CA MET A 14 -10.36 -3.14 -11.37
C MET A 14 -10.72 -3.88 -10.08
N SER A 15 -10.21 -5.09 -9.86
CA SER A 15 -10.46 -5.86 -8.63
C SER A 15 -9.79 -5.21 -7.41
N PHE A 16 -8.56 -4.75 -7.54
CA PHE A 16 -7.86 -4.05 -6.46
C PHE A 16 -8.44 -2.66 -6.15
N ALA A 17 -8.93 -1.92 -7.17
CA ALA A 17 -9.57 -0.64 -6.97
C ALA A 17 -10.93 -0.74 -6.26
N ALA A 18 -11.69 -1.82 -6.50
CA ALA A 18 -12.99 -2.05 -5.87
C ALA A 18 -12.86 -2.42 -4.38
N GLU A 19 -11.82 -3.16 -4.00
CA GLU A 19 -11.59 -3.60 -2.62
C GLU A 19 -10.98 -2.50 -1.75
N ALA A 20 -10.13 -1.64 -2.32
CA ALA A 20 -9.61 -0.45 -1.66
C ALA A 20 -10.69 0.64 -1.43
N ALA A 21 -11.73 0.70 -2.26
CA ALA A 21 -12.84 1.64 -2.13
C ALA A 21 -13.88 1.25 -1.05
N ALA A 22 -13.86 0.00 -0.56
CA ALA A 22 -14.82 -0.51 0.43
C ALA A 22 -14.39 -0.32 1.90
N GLN A 23 -13.24 0.29 2.17
CA GLN A 23 -12.78 0.57 3.53
C GLN A 23 -13.11 2.01 3.92
N PRO A 24 -13.72 2.27 5.10
CA PRO A 24 -13.91 3.63 5.57
C PRO A 24 -12.54 4.26 5.85
N ALA A 25 -12.26 5.35 5.14
CA ALA A 25 -11.08 6.16 5.29
C ALA A 25 -10.91 6.61 6.76
N GLN A 26 -9.93 6.06 7.46
CA GLN A 26 -9.44 6.68 8.67
C GLN A 26 -8.55 7.86 8.28
N GLN A 27 -8.94 9.03 8.74
CA GLN A 27 -8.33 10.32 8.49
C GLN A 27 -6.82 10.30 8.78
N PHE A 28 -6.03 10.26 7.71
CA PHE A 28 -4.68 10.79 7.71
C PHE A 28 -4.78 12.26 7.27
N SER A 29 -4.81 13.15 8.24
CA SER A 29 -4.65 14.59 8.00
C SER A 29 -3.20 14.88 7.66
N GLY A 30 -2.92 15.10 6.41
CA GLY A 30 -1.64 15.64 5.95
C GLY A 30 -1.15 15.03 4.63
N ASN A 31 -1.42 15.68 3.53
CA ASN A 31 -0.92 15.43 2.16
C ASN A 31 -1.75 14.53 1.23
N GLU A 32 -3.05 14.46 1.38
CA GLU A 32 -3.92 13.69 0.48
C GLU A 32 -4.03 14.24 -0.96
N GLY A 33 -3.53 15.46 -1.21
CA GLY A 33 -3.79 16.15 -2.48
C GLY A 33 -2.96 15.66 -3.66
N PHE A 34 -1.79 15.05 -3.45
CA PHE A 34 -0.90 14.69 -4.55
C PHE A 34 -1.14 13.27 -5.07
N PHE A 35 -1.22 12.29 -4.19
CA PHE A 35 -1.41 10.88 -4.57
C PHE A 35 -2.84 10.53 -4.96
N SER A 36 -3.85 11.14 -4.33
CA SER A 36 -5.25 10.93 -4.71
C SER A 36 -5.57 11.46 -6.12
N ARG A 37 -4.95 12.57 -6.54
CA ARG A 37 -5.05 13.06 -7.91
C ARG A 37 -4.38 12.15 -8.94
N LEU A 38 -3.32 11.43 -8.56
CA LEU A 38 -2.61 10.51 -9.45
C LEU A 38 -3.34 9.18 -9.66
N LEU A 39 -4.13 8.74 -8.67
CA LEU A 39 -4.79 7.42 -8.68
C LEU A 39 -6.29 7.48 -9.02
N VAL A 40 -6.95 8.62 -8.87
CA VAL A 40 -8.41 8.76 -9.05
C VAL A 40 -8.79 9.50 -10.34
N GLU A 41 -7.86 10.22 -10.97
CA GLU A 41 -8.13 10.70 -12.33
C GLU A 41 -8.22 9.49 -13.27
N LYS A 42 -9.43 9.25 -13.84
CA LYS A 42 -9.59 8.40 -15.03
C LYS A 42 -8.42 8.70 -15.95
N PRO A 43 -7.68 7.67 -16.45
CA PRO A 43 -6.54 7.92 -17.33
C PRO A 43 -7.03 8.87 -18.42
N SER A 44 -6.60 10.10 -18.33
CA SER A 44 -6.99 11.11 -19.31
C SER A 44 -6.58 10.50 -20.66
N THR A 45 -7.45 10.60 -21.65
CA THR A 45 -7.19 10.18 -23.03
C THR A 45 -5.82 10.63 -23.54
N GLY A 46 -5.17 11.58 -22.85
CA GLY A 46 -3.82 12.04 -23.07
C GLY A 46 -2.71 11.06 -22.74
N LEU A 47 -2.75 10.40 -21.56
CA LEU A 47 -1.71 9.40 -21.18
C LEU A 47 -1.76 8.16 -22.06
N ALA A 48 -2.97 7.67 -22.39
CA ALA A 48 -3.13 6.58 -23.34
C ALA A 48 -2.64 6.98 -24.75
N ARG A 49 -2.97 8.20 -25.21
CA ARG A 49 -2.46 8.75 -26.49
C ARG A 49 -0.93 8.89 -26.50
N MET A 50 -0.32 9.38 -25.41
CA MET A 50 1.13 9.49 -25.31
C MET A 50 1.81 8.12 -25.32
N ALA A 51 1.21 7.10 -24.68
CA ALA A 51 1.71 5.72 -24.73
C ALA A 51 1.61 5.14 -26.15
N PHE A 52 0.47 5.29 -26.83
CA PHE A 52 0.28 4.84 -28.22
C PHE A 52 1.20 5.57 -29.20
N GLN A 53 1.36 6.89 -29.09
CA GLN A 53 2.27 7.64 -29.96
C GLN A 53 3.75 7.30 -29.73
N ALA A 54 4.13 6.96 -28.48
CA ALA A 54 5.47 6.48 -28.17
C ALA A 54 5.74 5.08 -28.78
N GLU A 55 4.72 4.24 -28.86
CA GLU A 55 4.80 2.90 -29.46
C GLU A 55 4.96 2.99 -30.99
N ASP A 56 4.20 3.85 -31.66
CA ASP A 56 4.30 4.06 -33.12
C ASP A 56 5.69 4.60 -33.56
N SER A 57 6.24 5.52 -32.77
CA SER A 57 7.56 6.09 -33.04
C SER A 57 8.72 5.09 -32.82
N ALA A 58 8.58 4.22 -31.81
CA ALA A 58 9.56 3.18 -31.48
C ALA A 58 9.51 2.01 -32.47
N ALA A 59 8.33 1.68 -32.98
CA ALA A 59 8.16 0.58 -33.95
C ALA A 59 8.91 0.81 -35.29
N LYS A 60 9.08 2.08 -35.68
CA LYS A 60 9.80 2.44 -36.94
C LYS A 60 11.30 2.25 -36.85
N THR A 61 11.90 2.21 -35.68
CA THR A 61 13.36 2.16 -35.46
C THR A 61 13.85 0.86 -34.82
N GLY A 62 12.95 -0.07 -34.45
CA GLY A 62 13.30 -1.25 -33.65
C GLY A 62 13.68 -0.89 -32.20
N HIS A 63 13.65 0.39 -31.84
CA HIS A 63 13.90 0.87 -30.48
C HIS A 63 12.63 0.83 -29.64
N LYS A 64 12.78 0.56 -28.34
CA LYS A 64 11.70 0.62 -27.35
C LYS A 64 11.59 2.00 -26.72
N SER A 65 10.36 2.40 -26.35
CA SER A 65 10.13 3.69 -25.72
C SER A 65 10.44 3.64 -24.21
N PRO A 66 11.42 4.43 -23.71
CA PRO A 66 11.68 4.51 -22.27
C PRO A 66 10.50 5.03 -21.47
N LYS A 67 9.69 5.95 -22.05
CA LYS A 67 8.48 6.48 -21.43
C LYS A 67 7.42 5.40 -21.22
N LEU A 68 7.25 4.52 -22.22
CA LEU A 68 6.33 3.38 -22.10
C LEU A 68 6.83 2.39 -21.02
N GLY A 69 8.13 2.08 -21.01
CA GLY A 69 8.73 1.25 -19.97
C GLY A 69 8.46 1.79 -18.56
N LEU A 70 8.69 3.09 -18.37
CA LEU A 70 8.40 3.76 -17.09
C LEU A 70 6.92 3.62 -16.68
N LEU A 71 5.98 3.94 -17.59
CA LEU A 71 4.55 3.88 -17.29
C LEU A 71 4.09 2.46 -16.98
N LEU A 72 4.60 1.46 -17.71
CA LEU A 72 4.28 0.05 -17.44
C LEU A 72 4.73 -0.37 -16.04
N SER A 73 5.95 -0.03 -15.63
CA SER A 73 6.47 -0.39 -14.31
C SER A 73 5.87 0.48 -13.18
N ALA A 74 5.50 1.71 -13.48
CA ALA A 74 4.75 2.53 -12.51
C ALA A 74 3.34 1.96 -12.24
N ALA A 75 2.71 1.31 -13.22
CA ALA A 75 1.42 0.66 -13.07
C ALA A 75 1.56 -0.76 -12.48
N VAL A 76 2.53 -1.54 -12.95
CA VAL A 76 2.79 -2.92 -12.50
C VAL A 76 4.30 -3.12 -12.43
N PRO A 77 4.89 -3.18 -11.22
CA PRO A 77 6.33 -3.40 -11.06
C PRO A 77 6.82 -4.63 -11.82
N GLY A 78 7.89 -4.47 -12.57
CA GLY A 78 8.42 -5.51 -13.46
C GLY A 78 7.92 -5.48 -14.91
N ALA A 79 6.80 -4.80 -15.21
CA ALA A 79 6.21 -4.81 -16.55
C ALA A 79 7.06 -4.04 -17.57
N GLY A 80 7.71 -2.97 -17.19
CA GLY A 80 8.63 -2.21 -18.05
C GLY A 80 9.94 -2.96 -18.32
N GLU A 81 10.46 -3.67 -17.32
CA GLU A 81 11.60 -4.57 -17.45
C GLU A 81 11.26 -5.76 -18.36
N PHE A 82 10.04 -6.31 -18.21
CA PHE A 82 9.51 -7.32 -19.12
C PHE A 82 9.46 -6.79 -20.56
N TYR A 83 8.92 -5.59 -20.72
CA TYR A 83 8.91 -4.90 -22.02
C TYR A 83 10.32 -4.72 -22.58
N ALA A 84 11.33 -4.46 -21.73
CA ALA A 84 12.74 -4.33 -22.11
C ALA A 84 13.48 -5.67 -22.30
N HIS A 85 12.79 -6.83 -22.21
CA HIS A 85 13.37 -8.18 -22.19
C HIS A 85 14.36 -8.44 -21.04
N SER A 86 14.24 -7.71 -19.94
CA SER A 86 15.03 -7.89 -18.72
C SER A 86 14.32 -8.84 -17.74
N TRP A 87 14.18 -10.11 -18.12
CA TRP A 87 13.35 -11.11 -17.45
C TRP A 87 13.64 -11.30 -15.95
N ILE A 88 14.92 -11.33 -15.57
CA ILE A 88 15.32 -11.52 -14.15
C ILE A 88 14.86 -10.34 -13.31
N ARG A 89 15.05 -9.12 -13.78
CA ARG A 89 14.63 -7.90 -13.07
C ARG A 89 13.12 -7.80 -13.00
N SER A 90 12.44 -8.11 -14.11
CA SER A 90 10.98 -8.20 -14.15
C SER A 90 10.46 -9.16 -13.07
N ALA A 91 11.02 -10.38 -13.00
CA ALA A 91 10.64 -11.36 -12.00
C ALA A 91 10.93 -10.90 -10.56
N LEU A 92 12.04 -10.19 -10.33
CA LEU A 92 12.37 -9.64 -9.00
C LEU A 92 11.37 -8.58 -8.55
N PHE A 93 11.11 -7.55 -9.38
CA PHE A 93 10.15 -6.49 -9.02
C PHE A 93 8.74 -7.03 -8.86
N PHE A 94 8.30 -7.92 -9.75
CA PHE A 94 7.00 -8.56 -9.62
C PHE A 94 6.91 -9.45 -8.38
N GLY A 95 7.97 -10.19 -8.05
CA GLY A 95 8.03 -11.02 -6.84
C GLY A 95 7.97 -10.19 -5.55
N VAL A 96 8.66 -9.05 -5.49
CA VAL A 96 8.58 -8.11 -4.36
C VAL A 96 7.15 -7.57 -4.22
N GLU A 97 6.49 -7.23 -5.34
CA GLU A 97 5.12 -6.72 -5.34
C GLU A 97 4.14 -7.74 -4.75
N VAL A 98 4.18 -8.98 -5.27
CA VAL A 98 3.35 -10.07 -4.75
C VAL A 98 3.62 -10.33 -3.28
N GLY A 99 4.91 -10.38 -2.88
CA GLY A 99 5.31 -10.58 -1.49
C GLY A 99 4.80 -9.49 -0.55
N ALA A 100 4.85 -8.23 -0.98
CA ALA A 100 4.33 -7.09 -0.22
C ALA A 100 2.81 -7.18 -0.01
N TRP A 101 2.04 -7.48 -1.07
CA TRP A 101 0.59 -7.63 -0.95
C TRP A 101 0.15 -8.85 -0.14
N VAL A 102 0.84 -9.97 -0.25
CA VAL A 102 0.59 -11.15 0.61
C VAL A 102 0.89 -10.82 2.07
N SER A 103 2.01 -10.15 2.35
CA SER A 103 2.37 -9.69 3.70
C SER A 103 1.31 -8.75 4.26
N TYR A 104 0.88 -7.74 3.47
CA TYR A 104 -0.20 -6.85 3.84
C TYR A 104 -1.47 -7.62 4.24
N ALA A 105 -1.95 -8.51 3.39
CA ALA A 105 -3.20 -9.25 3.63
C ALA A 105 -3.13 -10.10 4.90
N VAL A 106 -2.00 -10.79 5.13
CA VAL A 106 -1.78 -11.64 6.31
C VAL A 106 -1.76 -10.80 7.59
N HIS A 107 -0.96 -9.72 7.61
CA HIS A 107 -0.80 -8.89 8.79
C HIS A 107 -2.05 -8.05 9.08
N GLN A 108 -2.72 -7.55 8.05
CA GLN A 108 -4.00 -6.84 8.19
C GLN A 108 -5.07 -7.73 8.82
N LYS A 109 -5.19 -8.97 8.33
CA LYS A 109 -6.13 -9.94 8.92
C LYS A 109 -5.81 -10.24 10.39
N LYS A 110 -4.55 -10.57 10.70
CA LYS A 110 -4.13 -10.85 12.08
C LYS A 110 -4.37 -9.65 13.01
N GLY A 111 -4.03 -8.44 12.55
CA GLY A 111 -4.26 -7.21 13.32
C GLY A 111 -5.74 -6.99 13.62
N LYS A 112 -6.61 -7.20 12.62
CA LYS A 112 -8.07 -7.13 12.81
C LYS A 112 -8.63 -8.23 13.70
N ASP A 113 -8.06 -9.43 13.65
CA ASP A 113 -8.47 -10.53 14.54
C ASP A 113 -8.10 -10.23 16.01
N TRP A 114 -6.90 -9.66 16.26
CA TRP A 114 -6.51 -9.17 17.58
C TRP A 114 -7.38 -7.99 18.03
N GLU A 115 -7.73 -7.07 17.11
CA GLU A 115 -8.63 -5.95 17.40
C GLU A 115 -9.99 -6.44 17.92
N LYS A 116 -10.59 -7.43 17.26
CA LYS A 116 -11.85 -8.04 17.71
C LYS A 116 -11.72 -8.66 19.10
N ARG A 117 -10.61 -9.37 19.35
CA ARG A 117 -10.38 -10.03 20.63
C ARG A 117 -10.24 -9.05 21.78
N TYR A 118 -9.39 -8.02 21.63
CA TYR A 118 -9.23 -7.06 22.74
C TYR A 118 -10.49 -6.21 22.99
N LYS A 119 -11.28 -5.91 21.94
CA LYS A 119 -12.56 -5.23 22.11
C LYS A 119 -13.56 -6.12 22.85
N ALA A 120 -13.69 -7.37 22.47
CA ALA A 120 -14.57 -8.32 23.15
C ALA A 120 -14.16 -8.51 24.62
N TRP A 121 -12.86 -8.65 24.88
CA TRP A 121 -12.33 -8.73 26.24
C TRP A 121 -12.65 -7.50 27.08
N ALA A 122 -12.44 -6.31 26.51
CA ALA A 122 -12.76 -5.05 27.19
C ALA A 122 -14.28 -4.91 27.44
N ASP A 123 -15.11 -5.34 26.51
CA ASP A 123 -16.57 -5.29 26.64
C ASP A 123 -17.09 -6.26 27.72
N GLU A 124 -16.36 -7.34 28.01
CA GLU A 124 -16.68 -8.32 29.04
C GLU A 124 -16.16 -7.91 30.43
N HIS A 125 -14.93 -7.37 30.50
CA HIS A 125 -14.21 -7.16 31.76
C HIS A 125 -14.13 -5.70 32.22
N TRP A 126 -14.57 -4.73 31.40
CA TRP A 126 -14.56 -3.31 31.76
C TRP A 126 -15.96 -2.69 31.71
N SER A 127 -16.38 -2.04 32.78
CA SER A 127 -17.71 -1.39 32.93
C SER A 127 -17.59 0.10 33.19
N LYS A 128 -18.29 0.91 32.37
CA LYS A 128 -18.40 2.36 32.58
C LYS A 128 -19.12 2.66 33.87
N GLU A 129 -20.13 1.87 34.23
CA GLU A 129 -20.94 2.01 35.44
C GLU A 129 -20.08 1.80 36.69
N ARG A 130 -19.24 0.76 36.68
CA ARG A 130 -18.30 0.47 37.78
C ARG A 130 -17.29 1.59 37.95
N TRP A 131 -16.71 2.08 36.85
CA TRP A 131 -15.81 3.23 36.85
C TRP A 131 -16.50 4.49 37.40
N LEU A 132 -17.74 4.80 36.99
CA LEU A 132 -18.49 5.95 37.46
C LEU A 132 -18.80 5.85 38.96
N GLN A 133 -19.06 4.67 39.53
CA GLN A 133 -19.23 4.49 40.98
C GLN A 133 -17.98 4.91 41.73
N TRP A 134 -16.81 4.49 41.29
CA TRP A 134 -15.56 4.93 41.88
C TRP A 134 -15.34 6.43 41.68
N TRP A 135 -15.50 6.94 40.45
CA TRP A 135 -15.29 8.34 40.11
C TRP A 135 -16.15 9.28 40.97
N ASN A 136 -17.43 8.97 41.15
CA ASN A 136 -18.37 9.76 41.94
C ASN A 136 -18.14 9.64 43.46
N SER A 137 -17.31 8.71 43.90
CA SER A 137 -16.91 8.60 45.30
C SER A 137 -15.72 9.47 45.67
N LEU A 138 -14.99 10.00 44.69
CA LEU A 138 -13.83 10.86 44.89
C LEU A 138 -14.23 12.29 45.33
N SER A 139 -13.32 12.97 46.01
CA SER A 139 -13.50 14.40 46.32
C SER A 139 -13.44 15.24 45.02
N PRO A 140 -14.06 16.46 45.02
CA PRO A 140 -13.97 17.37 43.87
C PRO A 140 -12.52 17.72 43.51
N GLU A 141 -11.64 17.84 44.50
CA GLU A 141 -10.22 18.13 44.30
C GLU A 141 -9.50 16.99 43.58
N ASP A 142 -9.79 15.73 43.96
CA ASP A 142 -9.23 14.55 43.30
C ASP A 142 -9.75 14.40 41.87
N GLN A 143 -11.04 14.68 41.68
CA GLN A 143 -11.61 14.65 40.31
C GLN A 143 -10.98 15.70 39.40
N ASP A 144 -10.66 16.89 39.90
CA ASP A 144 -10.01 17.96 39.10
C ASP A 144 -8.61 17.56 38.64
N VAL A 145 -7.83 16.92 39.50
CA VAL A 145 -6.48 16.39 39.15
C VAL A 145 -6.57 15.43 37.96
N TYR A 146 -7.62 14.62 37.88
CA TYR A 146 -7.83 13.62 36.81
C TYR A 146 -8.81 14.08 35.72
N ALA A 147 -9.24 15.35 35.69
CA ALA A 147 -10.23 15.88 34.76
C ALA A 147 -9.82 15.75 33.26
N HIS A 148 -8.51 15.67 33.01
CA HIS A 148 -7.99 15.50 31.67
C HIS A 148 -8.39 14.14 31.07
N HIS A 149 -8.68 14.11 29.76
CA HIS A 149 -9.05 12.92 29.00
C HIS A 149 -10.47 12.39 29.34
N GLU A 150 -11.47 13.05 28.82
CA GLU A 150 -12.85 12.56 28.88
C GLU A 150 -13.05 11.30 28.05
N LEU A 151 -13.73 10.31 28.61
CA LEU A 151 -14.04 9.07 27.90
C LEU A 151 -15.13 9.34 26.85
N PRO A 152 -14.91 8.99 25.58
CA PRO A 152 -15.93 9.12 24.55
C PRO A 152 -17.20 8.32 24.90
N ASP A 153 -18.39 8.87 24.61
CA ASP A 153 -19.64 8.14 24.83
C ASP A 153 -19.81 6.93 23.93
N LYS A 154 -19.21 6.98 22.73
CA LYS A 154 -19.24 5.87 21.78
C LYS A 154 -17.99 5.02 21.94
N LYS A 155 -18.12 3.71 21.80
CA LYS A 155 -17.02 2.73 21.78
C LYS A 155 -16.16 2.85 20.53
N THR A 156 -15.49 3.98 20.36
CA THR A 156 -14.54 4.28 19.28
C THR A 156 -13.16 3.67 19.58
N GLN A 157 -12.23 3.78 18.63
CA GLN A 157 -10.83 3.41 18.84
C GLN A 157 -10.23 4.19 20.04
N GLN A 158 -10.57 5.48 20.18
CA GLN A 158 -10.14 6.32 21.30
C GLN A 158 -10.68 5.82 22.64
N TYR A 159 -11.96 5.41 22.70
CA TYR A 159 -12.55 4.80 23.89
C TYR A 159 -11.72 3.61 24.38
N TYR A 160 -11.45 2.65 23.47
CA TYR A 160 -10.66 1.47 23.77
C TYR A 160 -9.19 1.78 24.07
N GLU A 161 -8.65 2.88 23.53
CA GLU A 161 -7.32 3.33 23.93
C GLU A 161 -7.27 3.83 25.36
N MET A 162 -8.24 4.65 25.74
CA MET A 162 -8.26 5.34 27.01
C MET A 162 -8.44 4.39 28.19
N ILE A 163 -9.34 3.41 28.08
CA ILE A 163 -9.63 2.48 29.18
C ILE A 163 -8.44 1.59 29.57
N GLY A 164 -7.48 1.37 28.66
CA GLY A 164 -6.27 0.62 28.97
C GLY A 164 -5.04 1.47 29.27
N LYS A 165 -5.00 2.73 28.75
CA LYS A 165 -3.81 3.57 28.83
C LYS A 165 -3.74 4.41 30.10
N TYR A 166 -4.90 4.88 30.59
CA TYR A 166 -4.94 5.84 31.69
C TYR A 166 -5.43 5.18 32.98
N GLN A 167 -4.64 5.32 34.04
CA GLN A 167 -4.94 4.76 35.35
C GLN A 167 -6.30 5.17 35.91
N LYS A 168 -6.78 6.37 35.60
CA LYS A 168 -8.10 6.85 36.04
C LYS A 168 -9.27 5.95 35.58
N PHE A 169 -9.08 5.13 34.54
CA PHE A 169 -10.09 4.17 34.08
C PHE A 169 -9.90 2.78 34.67
N ASN A 170 -8.86 2.60 35.53
CA ASN A 170 -8.50 1.29 36.06
C ASN A 170 -9.61 0.70 36.94
N ALA A 171 -10.33 1.53 37.70
CA ALA A 171 -11.44 1.10 38.55
C ALA A 171 -12.63 0.47 37.80
N GLY A 172 -12.68 0.63 36.45
CA GLY A 172 -13.70 0.02 35.60
C GLY A 172 -13.49 -1.47 35.33
N TRP A 173 -12.25 -2.00 35.50
CA TRP A 173 -11.95 -3.41 35.33
C TRP A 173 -12.53 -4.24 36.49
N ASP A 174 -13.05 -5.41 36.15
CA ASP A 174 -13.81 -6.27 37.08
C ASP A 174 -12.95 -6.89 38.20
N ASP A 175 -11.63 -7.06 37.90
CA ASP A 175 -10.66 -7.63 38.85
C ASP A 175 -10.01 -6.59 39.79
N VAL A 176 -10.37 -5.30 39.68
CA VAL A 176 -9.82 -4.22 40.51
C VAL A 176 -10.65 -4.05 41.73
N ASN A 177 -10.00 -4.08 42.90
CA ASN A 177 -10.60 -3.64 44.14
C ASN A 177 -10.28 -2.16 44.39
N TRP A 178 -11.28 -1.36 44.63
CA TRP A 178 -11.14 0.05 44.95
C TRP A 178 -11.93 0.40 46.21
N ILE A 179 -11.45 1.41 46.90
CA ILE A 179 -12.08 1.91 48.17
C ILE A 179 -12.71 3.26 47.85
N PRO A 180 -13.99 3.50 48.25
CA PRO A 180 -14.64 4.78 48.05
C PRO A 180 -13.83 5.93 48.67
N GLY A 181 -13.65 7.00 47.89
CA GLY A 181 -12.89 8.17 48.32
C GLY A 181 -11.37 8.05 48.18
N LEU A 182 -10.83 6.90 47.72
CA LEU A 182 -9.42 6.76 47.44
C LEU A 182 -9.14 6.75 45.94
N VAL A 183 -8.11 7.50 45.53
CA VAL A 183 -7.67 7.60 44.16
C VAL A 183 -6.92 6.34 43.73
N GLU A 184 -6.16 5.76 44.66
CA GLU A 184 -5.36 4.56 44.38
C GLU A 184 -6.24 3.34 44.13
N THR A 185 -5.92 2.59 43.10
CA THR A 185 -6.57 1.34 42.74
C THR A 185 -5.54 0.24 42.56
N ASP A 186 -5.94 -1.00 42.80
CA ASP A 186 -5.09 -2.16 42.51
C ASP A 186 -4.76 -2.22 41.02
N THR A 187 -3.64 -2.92 40.69
CA THR A 187 -3.28 -3.20 39.29
C THR A 187 -4.20 -4.28 38.72
N SER A 188 -4.87 -3.95 37.63
CA SER A 188 -5.73 -4.91 36.92
C SER A 188 -4.91 -5.87 36.06
N ARG A 189 -5.05 -7.17 36.27
CA ARG A 189 -4.51 -8.21 35.38
C ARG A 189 -5.29 -8.27 34.07
N ALA A 190 -6.61 -8.04 34.13
CA ALA A 190 -7.47 -7.97 32.96
C ALA A 190 -7.06 -6.83 32.02
N SER A 191 -6.70 -5.65 32.60
CA SER A 191 -6.14 -4.53 31.85
C SER A 191 -4.80 -4.85 31.20
N LEU A 192 -3.89 -5.51 31.94
CA LEU A 192 -2.58 -5.91 31.39
C LEU A 192 -2.73 -6.87 30.21
N PHE A 193 -3.59 -7.87 30.35
CA PHE A 193 -3.88 -8.81 29.28
C PHE A 193 -4.53 -8.13 28.05
N TYR A 194 -5.46 -7.22 28.31
CA TYR A 194 -6.05 -6.34 27.28
C TYR A 194 -5.00 -5.55 26.54
N MET A 195 -4.08 -4.90 27.25
CA MET A 195 -3.03 -4.08 26.66
C MET A 195 -2.05 -4.91 25.82
N ASP A 196 -1.75 -6.15 26.21
CA ASP A 196 -0.94 -7.07 25.43
C ASP A 196 -1.63 -7.45 24.12
N MET A 197 -2.92 -7.81 24.15
CA MET A 197 -3.67 -8.08 22.92
C MET A 197 -3.74 -6.84 22.01
N ARG A 198 -3.87 -5.66 22.59
CA ARG A 198 -3.88 -4.39 21.83
C ARG A 198 -2.51 -4.09 21.23
N ALA A 199 -1.42 -4.36 21.95
CA ALA A 199 -0.07 -4.24 21.44
C ALA A 199 0.17 -5.19 20.26
N ASN A 200 -0.30 -6.43 20.34
CA ASN A 200 -0.24 -7.40 19.26
C ASN A 200 -1.01 -6.93 18.02
N SER A 201 -2.24 -6.40 18.21
CA SER A 201 -3.02 -5.81 17.11
C SER A 201 -2.24 -4.67 16.42
N ASN A 202 -1.73 -3.72 17.20
CA ASN A 202 -0.99 -2.58 16.68
C ASN A 202 0.29 -2.99 15.95
N SER A 203 0.99 -4.01 16.47
CA SER A 203 2.21 -4.54 15.84
C SER A 203 1.90 -5.15 14.47
N GLU A 204 0.86 -5.98 14.38
CA GLU A 204 0.45 -6.60 13.11
C GLU A 204 -0.02 -5.54 12.09
N LEU A 205 -0.80 -4.54 12.51
CA LEU A 205 -1.25 -3.45 11.64
C LEU A 205 -0.08 -2.58 11.14
N LYS A 206 0.95 -2.34 11.98
CA LYS A 206 2.18 -1.66 11.55
C LYS A 206 2.96 -2.46 10.51
N MET A 207 2.98 -3.79 10.62
CA MET A 207 3.60 -4.65 9.60
C MET A 207 2.84 -4.59 8.28
N ALA A 208 1.51 -4.51 8.30
CA ALA A 208 0.70 -4.28 7.10
C ALA A 208 1.00 -2.91 6.47
N GLU A 209 1.11 -1.86 7.27
CA GLU A 209 1.49 -0.52 6.80
C GLU A 209 2.88 -0.52 6.15
N LEU A 210 3.86 -1.18 6.78
CA LEU A 210 5.20 -1.34 6.23
C LEU A 210 5.18 -2.08 4.88
N ALA A 211 4.38 -3.13 4.76
CA ALA A 211 4.23 -3.85 3.49
C ALA A 211 3.68 -2.94 2.37
N THR A 212 2.73 -2.05 2.68
CA THR A 212 2.23 -1.06 1.73
C THR A 212 3.32 -0.07 1.32
N ALA A 213 4.14 0.38 2.26
CA ALA A 213 5.29 1.25 1.96
C ALA A 213 6.30 0.54 1.04
N VAL A 214 6.60 -0.74 1.28
CA VAL A 214 7.47 -1.55 0.42
C VAL A 214 6.90 -1.64 -1.00
N ALA A 215 5.59 -1.90 -1.17
CA ALA A 215 4.95 -1.92 -2.47
C ALA A 215 5.12 -0.57 -3.20
N LEU A 216 4.84 0.55 -2.51
CA LEU A 216 4.99 1.88 -3.10
C LEU A 216 6.42 2.17 -3.57
N PHE A 217 7.41 1.85 -2.74
CA PHE A 217 8.82 1.97 -3.11
C PHE A 217 9.18 1.08 -4.31
N ASN A 218 8.64 -0.14 -4.35
CA ASN A 218 8.85 -1.07 -5.46
C ASN A 218 8.36 -0.50 -6.79
N HIS A 219 7.18 0.16 -6.82
CA HIS A 219 6.67 0.84 -8.01
C HIS A 219 7.64 1.93 -8.51
N VAL A 220 8.15 2.77 -7.59
CA VAL A 220 9.09 3.85 -7.95
C VAL A 220 10.40 3.29 -8.49
N LEU A 221 10.99 2.32 -7.79
CA LEU A 221 12.27 1.72 -8.18
C LEU A 221 12.16 0.98 -9.51
N SER A 222 11.07 0.20 -9.70
CA SER A 222 10.83 -0.50 -10.97
C SER A 222 10.64 0.49 -12.12
N ALA A 223 9.88 1.56 -11.93
CA ALA A 223 9.71 2.58 -12.97
C ALA A 223 11.05 3.20 -13.43
N LEU A 224 11.95 3.49 -12.50
CA LEU A 224 13.29 4.00 -12.80
C LEU A 224 14.16 2.95 -13.48
N ASP A 225 14.16 1.70 -12.97
CA ASP A 225 14.93 0.60 -13.57
C ASP A 225 14.43 0.22 -14.97
N ALA A 226 13.12 0.32 -15.23
CA ALA A 226 12.53 0.10 -16.53
C ALA A 226 13.08 1.06 -17.59
N VAL A 227 13.23 2.35 -17.27
CA VAL A 227 13.85 3.33 -18.16
C VAL A 227 15.28 2.92 -18.51
N TRP A 228 16.06 2.56 -17.49
CA TRP A 228 17.43 2.11 -17.71
C TRP A 228 17.51 0.81 -18.51
N SER A 229 16.64 -0.16 -18.23
CA SER A 229 16.53 -1.43 -18.96
C SER A 229 16.19 -1.22 -20.43
N VAL A 230 15.26 -0.29 -20.74
CA VAL A 230 14.92 0.07 -22.12
C VAL A 230 16.10 0.77 -22.81
N HIS A 231 16.79 1.69 -22.15
CA HIS A 231 17.99 2.31 -22.73
C HIS A 231 19.09 1.28 -23.00
N ARG A 232 19.29 0.32 -22.10
CA ARG A 232 20.25 -0.78 -22.31
C ARG A 232 19.85 -1.65 -23.49
N PHE A 233 18.57 -2.03 -23.62
CA PHE A 233 18.04 -2.76 -24.76
C PHE A 233 18.30 -2.00 -26.06
N ASN A 234 17.96 -0.71 -26.12
CA ASN A 234 18.13 0.10 -27.32
C ASN A 234 19.58 0.25 -27.76
N ARG A 235 20.56 0.16 -26.83
CA ARG A 235 22.00 0.13 -27.17
C ARG A 235 22.43 -1.17 -27.83
N THR A 236 21.70 -2.28 -27.61
CA THR A 236 22.02 -3.59 -28.25
C THR A 236 21.43 -3.69 -29.63
N VAL A 237 20.43 -2.90 -29.98
CA VAL A 237 19.82 -2.84 -31.33
C VAL A 237 20.74 -2.05 -32.24
N LYS A 238 21.60 -2.80 -33.02
CA LYS A 238 22.49 -2.19 -33.99
C LYS A 238 21.87 -2.33 -35.38
N PRO A 239 21.61 -1.21 -36.12
CA PRO A 239 21.20 -1.31 -37.48
C PRO A 239 22.37 -1.84 -38.34
N LYS A 240 22.18 -2.94 -39.06
CA LYS A 240 23.09 -3.38 -40.07
C LYS A 240 22.64 -2.82 -41.42
N VAL A 241 23.34 -1.83 -41.91
CA VAL A 241 23.15 -1.34 -43.27
C VAL A 241 23.99 -2.22 -44.21
N ARG A 242 23.34 -2.96 -45.09
CA ARG A 242 24.01 -3.69 -46.19
C ARG A 242 23.74 -2.94 -47.47
N VAL A 243 24.80 -2.42 -48.07
CA VAL A 243 24.76 -1.84 -49.41
C VAL A 243 25.12 -2.91 -50.42
N LYS A 244 24.25 -3.20 -51.37
CA LYS A 244 24.48 -4.14 -52.46
C LYS A 244 24.23 -3.47 -53.80
N TYR A 245 25.03 -3.79 -54.80
CA TYR A 245 24.70 -3.48 -56.18
C TYR A 245 23.63 -4.46 -56.66
N VAL A 246 22.49 -3.96 -57.07
CA VAL A 246 21.41 -4.75 -57.67
C VAL A 246 21.32 -4.34 -59.17
N ASN A 247 21.32 -5.30 -60.04
CA ASN A 247 21.19 -5.04 -61.48
C ASN A 247 19.71 -4.96 -61.86
N ILE A 248 19.22 -3.77 -62.16
CA ILE A 248 17.85 -3.53 -62.61
C ILE A 248 17.90 -3.03 -64.01
N ASN A 249 17.35 -3.80 -64.99
CA ASN A 249 17.32 -3.46 -66.43
C ASN A 249 18.70 -3.16 -67.00
N ASN A 250 19.66 -4.01 -66.73
CA ASN A 250 21.07 -3.89 -67.22
C ASN A 250 21.81 -2.65 -66.67
N ARG A 251 21.30 -2.00 -65.61
CA ARG A 251 21.98 -0.91 -64.91
C ARG A 251 22.29 -1.34 -63.50
N ALA A 252 23.52 -1.20 -63.04
CA ALA A 252 23.90 -1.41 -61.67
C ALA A 252 23.38 -0.26 -60.79
N VAL A 253 22.43 -0.54 -59.92
CA VAL A 253 21.86 0.43 -58.98
C VAL A 253 22.29 0.06 -57.55
N LEU A 254 22.70 1.05 -56.79
CA LEU A 254 23.07 0.87 -55.39
C LEU A 254 21.80 0.74 -54.55
N ALA A 255 21.56 -0.44 -53.97
CA ALA A 255 20.44 -0.69 -53.06
C ALA A 255 20.97 -0.81 -51.63
N ALA A 256 20.42 -0.02 -50.75
CA ALA A 256 20.69 -0.11 -49.30
C ALA A 256 19.60 -0.96 -48.63
N ASN A 257 19.98 -2.04 -47.98
CA ASN A 257 19.10 -2.88 -47.19
C ASN A 257 19.40 -2.66 -45.71
N LEU A 258 18.40 -2.21 -44.95
CA LEU A 258 18.48 -2.02 -43.51
C LEU A 258 17.98 -3.31 -42.83
N GLN A 259 18.88 -4.07 -42.20
CA GLN A 259 18.54 -5.25 -41.41
C GLN A 259 18.66 -4.93 -39.93
N LEU A 260 17.56 -5.00 -39.24
CA LEU A 260 17.49 -4.91 -37.75
C LEU A 260 17.53 -6.33 -37.19
N ASN A 261 18.56 -6.63 -36.37
CA ASN A 261 18.61 -7.87 -35.59
C ASN A 261 18.13 -7.52 -34.18
N PHE A 262 17.08 -8.24 -33.73
CA PHE A 262 16.50 -8.15 -32.39
C PHE A 262 17.05 -9.23 -31.48
#